data_dbf5b67cff1ba19566ea311a32ff3190
#
_entry.id   dbf5b67cff1ba19566ea311a32ff3190
#
_cell.length_a   1.000
_cell.length_b   1.000
_cell.length_c   1.000
_cell.angle_alpha   90.00
_cell.angle_beta   90.00
_cell.angle_gamma   90.00
#
_symmetry.space_group_name_H-M   'P 1'
#
loop_
_entity.id
_entity.type
_entity.pdbx_description
1 polymer ?
#
loop_
_entity_poly.entity_id
_entity_poly.type
_entity_poly.pdbx_seq_one_letter_code
_entity_poly.pdbx_strand_id
1 'polypeptide(L)'
;MKKWIVLAAVALSGCAQINSYSDAVKTPAPAALQGNWQTVGPQSKLISGQALGSLIITADGDTLDCRQWQRVIAKPGKLTRLSDRWVNVNRQSRVMPLVLENGELQYDGLRLRKVEQPTVECQQALEEVAQRPDEAVIQDIEPELMKPVAAPTAQ
;
A
#
# COMPACT_ATOMS: atom_id res chain seq x y z
N MET A 1 12.16 4.62 62.77
CA MET A 1 11.33 3.84 61.84
C MET A 1 11.31 4.58 60.51
N LYS A 2 12.10 4.12 59.56
CA LYS A 2 12.17 4.72 58.20
C LYS A 2 11.10 4.09 57.34
N LYS A 3 10.05 4.87 56.97
CA LYS A 3 9.03 4.45 56.02
C LYS A 3 9.59 4.57 54.61
N TRP A 4 9.84 3.45 53.96
CA TRP A 4 10.19 3.38 52.54
C TRP A 4 8.88 3.51 51.74
N ILE A 5 8.71 4.64 51.08
CA ILE A 5 7.66 4.83 50.10
C ILE A 5 8.21 4.27 48.78
N VAL A 6 7.73 3.09 48.38
CA VAL A 6 8.01 2.52 47.05
C VAL A 6 7.03 3.21 46.09
N LEU A 7 7.55 4.15 45.32
CA LEU A 7 6.80 4.76 44.22
C LEU A 7 6.75 3.75 43.08
N ALA A 8 5.64 3.03 42.93
CA ALA A 8 5.39 2.18 41.78
C ALA A 8 5.10 3.10 40.56
N ALA A 9 6.09 3.29 39.71
CA ALA A 9 5.91 3.91 38.40
C ALA A 9 5.10 2.93 37.53
N VAL A 10 3.81 3.16 37.42
CA VAL A 10 2.96 2.48 36.44
C VAL A 10 3.35 3.04 35.08
N ALA A 11 4.16 2.31 34.34
CA ALA A 11 4.42 2.57 32.94
C ALA A 11 3.13 2.29 32.18
N LEU A 12 2.35 3.33 31.88
CA LEU A 12 1.26 3.31 30.91
C LEU A 12 1.90 3.08 29.54
N SER A 13 2.08 1.82 29.18
CA SER A 13 2.33 1.45 27.78
C SER A 13 1.04 1.74 27.00
N GLY A 14 0.87 2.99 26.59
CA GLY A 14 -0.19 3.36 25.67
C GLY A 14 -0.02 2.56 24.41
N CYS A 15 -1.00 1.71 24.08
CA CYS A 15 -1.05 1.07 22.77
C CYS A 15 -1.08 2.19 21.72
N ALA A 16 -0.02 2.29 20.94
CA ALA A 16 -0.02 3.21 19.82
C ALA A 16 -1.13 2.78 18.85
N GLN A 17 -2.15 3.59 18.71
CA GLN A 17 -3.26 3.39 17.78
C GLN A 17 -3.23 4.52 16.74
N ILE A 18 -3.40 4.15 15.48
CA ILE A 18 -3.62 5.11 14.40
C ILE A 18 -5.13 5.16 14.17
N ASN A 19 -5.75 6.26 14.57
CA ASN A 19 -7.19 6.45 14.46
C ASN A 19 -7.59 7.20 13.18
N SER A 20 -6.65 7.94 12.59
CA SER A 20 -6.87 8.69 11.36
C SER A 20 -5.64 8.71 10.48
N TYR A 21 -5.82 9.07 9.21
CA TYR A 21 -4.70 9.27 8.30
C TYR A 21 -3.74 10.36 8.77
N SER A 22 -4.26 11.42 9.39
CA SER A 22 -3.45 12.52 9.92
C SER A 22 -2.56 12.09 11.09
N ASP A 23 -2.97 11.10 11.86
CA ASP A 23 -2.19 10.59 13.01
C ASP A 23 -1.00 9.75 12.56
N ALA A 24 -1.04 9.24 11.34
CA ALA A 24 0.05 8.46 10.78
C ALA A 24 1.24 9.36 10.42
N VAL A 25 2.36 9.13 11.07
CA VAL A 25 3.63 9.79 10.73
C VAL A 25 4.29 9.02 9.61
N LYS A 26 4.40 9.65 8.43
CA LYS A 26 5.09 9.05 7.29
C LYS A 26 6.53 8.72 7.66
N THR A 27 6.92 7.48 7.41
CA THR A 27 8.25 6.95 7.73
C THR A 27 8.95 6.53 6.44
N PRO A 28 10.21 6.94 6.22
CA PRO A 28 10.97 6.48 5.06
C PRO A 28 10.99 4.96 4.95
N ALA A 29 10.80 4.47 3.73
CA ALA A 29 10.73 3.04 3.49
C ALA A 29 12.13 2.41 3.53
N PRO A 30 12.30 1.26 4.20
CA PRO A 30 13.52 0.49 4.04
C PRO A 30 13.67 0.00 2.60
N ALA A 31 14.90 -0.13 2.12
CA ALA A 31 15.18 -0.52 0.73
C ALA A 31 14.43 -1.79 0.29
N ALA A 32 14.25 -2.74 1.19
CA ALA A 32 13.54 -3.99 0.91
C ALA A 32 12.05 -3.79 0.56
N LEU A 33 11.41 -2.75 1.11
CA LEU A 33 10.00 -2.44 0.85
C LEU A 33 9.80 -1.46 -0.31
N GLN A 34 10.81 -0.68 -0.67
CA GLN A 34 10.71 0.29 -1.76
C GLN A 34 10.42 -0.38 -3.10
N GLY A 35 9.67 0.30 -3.94
CA GLY A 35 9.44 -0.07 -5.34
C GLY A 35 8.00 -0.43 -5.64
N ASN A 36 7.84 -1.17 -6.72
CA ASN A 36 6.55 -1.52 -7.30
C ASN A 36 6.24 -2.99 -6.99
N TRP A 37 5.12 -3.21 -6.35
CA TRP A 37 4.65 -4.53 -5.96
C TRP A 37 3.33 -4.84 -6.67
N GLN A 38 3.19 -6.03 -7.22
CA GLN A 38 2.02 -6.42 -8.00
C GLN A 38 1.64 -7.88 -7.79
N THR A 39 0.34 -8.16 -7.79
CA THR A 39 -0.18 -9.53 -7.77
C THR A 39 0.25 -10.29 -9.02
N VAL A 40 0.53 -11.58 -8.85
CA VAL A 40 0.82 -12.51 -9.95
C VAL A 40 -0.29 -13.56 -9.97
N GLY A 41 -1.01 -13.61 -11.08
CA GLY A 41 -2.12 -14.52 -11.28
C GLY A 41 -3.37 -14.22 -10.44
N PRO A 42 -4.40 -15.04 -10.60
CA PRO A 42 -5.65 -14.90 -9.86
C PRO A 42 -5.46 -15.10 -8.35
N GLN A 43 -6.12 -14.25 -7.56
CA GLN A 43 -6.14 -14.38 -6.10
C GLN A 43 -7.55 -14.17 -5.58
N SER A 44 -7.93 -14.90 -4.54
CA SER A 44 -9.30 -14.91 -4.00
C SER A 44 -9.79 -13.57 -3.45
N LYS A 45 -8.87 -12.68 -3.09
CA LYS A 45 -9.20 -11.32 -2.62
C LYS A 45 -9.37 -10.30 -3.76
N LEU A 46 -9.08 -10.69 -4.99
CA LEU A 46 -9.37 -9.88 -6.16
C LEU A 46 -10.78 -10.17 -6.68
N ILE A 47 -11.43 -9.15 -7.18
CA ILE A 47 -12.81 -9.22 -7.69
C ILE A 47 -12.96 -10.12 -8.92
N SER A 48 -11.87 -10.35 -9.63
CA SER A 48 -11.82 -11.16 -10.85
C SER A 48 -10.44 -11.80 -10.98
N GLY A 49 -10.35 -12.93 -11.68
CA GLY A 49 -9.08 -13.55 -12.06
C GLY A 49 -8.21 -12.69 -12.98
N GLN A 50 -8.80 -11.68 -13.62
CA GLN A 50 -8.11 -10.71 -14.48
C GLN A 50 -7.75 -9.41 -13.74
N ALA A 51 -8.24 -9.24 -12.51
CA ALA A 51 -7.95 -8.08 -11.72
C ALA A 51 -6.49 -8.07 -11.25
N LEU A 52 -5.91 -6.88 -11.15
CA LEU A 52 -4.56 -6.66 -10.62
C LEU A 52 -4.64 -5.81 -9.35
N GLY A 53 -3.83 -6.19 -8.36
CA GLY A 53 -3.57 -5.37 -7.19
C GLY A 53 -2.11 -4.96 -7.18
N SER A 54 -1.84 -3.69 -6.97
CA SER A 54 -0.48 -3.14 -6.91
C SER A 54 -0.33 -2.26 -5.69
N LEU A 55 0.88 -2.22 -5.15
CA LEU A 55 1.28 -1.28 -4.13
C LEU A 55 2.61 -0.66 -4.53
N ILE A 56 2.63 0.64 -4.73
CA ILE A 56 3.85 1.40 -4.98
C ILE A 56 4.30 1.99 -3.66
N ILE A 57 5.57 1.83 -3.33
CA ILE A 57 6.17 2.38 -2.10
C ILE A 57 7.40 3.19 -2.49
N THR A 58 7.35 4.50 -2.26
CA THR A 58 8.48 5.39 -2.52
C THR A 58 9.51 5.34 -1.39
N ALA A 59 10.72 5.82 -1.65
CA ALA A 59 11.77 5.91 -0.63
C ALA A 59 11.34 6.76 0.57
N ASP A 60 10.58 7.83 0.34
CA ASP A 60 10.10 8.73 1.40
C ASP A 60 8.92 8.16 2.20
N GLY A 61 8.39 7.01 1.79
CA GLY A 61 7.27 6.37 2.48
C GLY A 61 5.89 6.80 1.99
N ASP A 62 5.80 7.46 0.84
CA ASP A 62 4.52 7.62 0.16
C ASP A 62 4.10 6.30 -0.46
N THR A 63 2.83 5.99 -0.43
CA THR A 63 2.30 4.76 -1.00
C THR A 63 1.14 5.04 -1.93
N LEU A 64 0.96 4.15 -2.91
CA LEU A 64 -0.21 4.13 -3.78
C LEU A 64 -0.72 2.70 -3.89
N ASP A 65 -1.90 2.43 -3.33
CA ASP A 65 -2.64 1.18 -3.54
C ASP A 65 -3.47 1.33 -4.81
N CYS A 66 -3.15 0.56 -5.84
CA CYS A 66 -3.77 0.64 -7.15
C CYS A 66 -4.45 -0.70 -7.48
N ARG A 67 -5.75 -0.65 -7.69
CA ARG A 67 -6.56 -1.82 -8.05
C ARG A 67 -7.12 -1.63 -9.45
N GLN A 68 -6.92 -2.62 -10.30
CA GLN A 68 -7.31 -2.59 -11.70
C GLN A 68 -8.19 -3.79 -12.07
N TRP A 69 -9.30 -3.50 -12.72
CA TRP A 69 -10.11 -4.47 -13.43
C TRP A 69 -10.88 -3.76 -14.54
N GLN A 70 -12.14 -3.40 -14.38
CA GLN A 70 -12.91 -2.59 -15.34
C GLN A 70 -12.65 -1.09 -15.18
N ARG A 71 -12.02 -0.71 -14.10
CA ARG A 71 -11.57 0.64 -13.76
C ARG A 71 -10.35 0.58 -12.89
N VAL A 72 -9.66 1.70 -12.78
CA VAL A 72 -8.57 1.86 -11.83
C VAL A 72 -9.07 2.60 -10.60
N ILE A 73 -8.78 2.05 -9.43
CA ILE A 73 -8.98 2.72 -8.16
C ILE A 73 -7.62 2.83 -7.50
N ALA A 74 -7.12 4.05 -7.38
CA ALA A 74 -5.84 4.34 -6.76
C ALA A 74 -6.05 5.13 -5.47
N LYS A 75 -5.48 4.64 -4.38
CA LYS A 75 -5.60 5.20 -3.04
C LYS A 75 -4.23 5.58 -2.51
N PRO A 76 -3.93 6.88 -2.41
CA PRO A 76 -2.71 7.33 -1.77
C PRO A 76 -2.69 6.98 -0.29
N GLY A 77 -1.50 6.77 0.23
CA GLY A 77 -1.29 6.45 1.62
C GLY A 77 0.10 6.84 2.12
N LYS A 78 0.37 6.45 3.35
CA LYS A 78 1.65 6.62 4.02
C LYS A 78 2.13 5.30 4.56
N LEU A 79 3.41 5.01 4.36
CA LEU A 79 4.10 3.97 5.10
C LEU A 79 4.44 4.50 6.50
N THR A 80 4.13 3.74 7.51
CA THR A 80 4.49 4.07 8.89
C THR A 80 4.75 2.81 9.71
N ARG A 81 5.20 2.99 10.93
CA ARG A 81 5.36 1.89 11.89
C ARG A 81 4.27 1.97 12.95
N LEU A 82 3.64 0.83 13.18
CA LEU A 82 2.73 0.63 14.30
C LEU A 82 3.28 -0.48 15.16
N SER A 83 3.75 -0.14 16.36
CA SER A 83 4.59 -1.02 17.18
C SER A 83 5.82 -1.47 16.35
N ASP A 84 6.06 -2.77 16.20
CA ASP A 84 7.19 -3.29 15.42
C ASP A 84 6.83 -3.67 13.97
N ARG A 85 5.64 -3.29 13.49
CA ARG A 85 5.15 -3.68 12.17
C ARG A 85 5.14 -2.49 11.21
N TRP A 86 5.46 -2.77 9.96
CA TRP A 86 5.20 -1.85 8.87
C TRP A 86 3.74 -1.91 8.48
N VAL A 87 3.13 -0.75 8.34
CA VAL A 87 1.73 -0.63 7.91
C VAL A 87 1.60 0.47 6.85
N ASN A 88 0.68 0.26 5.93
CA ASN A 88 0.20 1.31 5.04
C ASN A 88 -1.09 1.90 5.63
N VAL A 89 -1.14 3.22 5.74
CA VAL A 89 -2.35 3.94 6.14
C VAL A 89 -2.82 4.78 4.97
N ASN A 90 -3.99 4.47 4.45
CA ASN A 90 -4.56 5.24 3.35
C ASN A 90 -5.39 6.44 3.86
N ARG A 91 -5.78 7.33 2.95
CA ARG A 91 -6.57 8.52 3.30
C ARG A 91 -7.93 8.23 3.91
N GLN A 92 -8.46 7.03 3.71
CA GLN A 92 -9.69 6.56 4.34
C GLN A 92 -9.44 6.02 5.76
N SER A 93 -8.26 6.28 6.32
CA SER A 93 -7.84 5.84 7.67
C SER A 93 -7.79 4.32 7.83
N ARG A 94 -7.68 3.59 6.74
CA ARG A 94 -7.52 2.15 6.78
C ARG A 94 -6.06 1.79 7.01
N VAL A 95 -5.81 1.00 8.04
CA VAL A 95 -4.47 0.53 8.43
C VAL A 95 -4.29 -0.90 7.95
N MET A 96 -3.31 -1.12 7.08
CA MET A 96 -3.06 -2.42 6.45
C MET A 96 -1.62 -2.85 6.69
N PRO A 97 -1.41 -3.97 7.39
CA PRO A 97 -0.07 -4.50 7.63
C PRO A 97 0.65 -4.91 6.35
N LEU A 98 1.96 -4.73 6.35
CA LEU A 98 2.87 -5.25 5.33
C LEU A 98 3.77 -6.30 5.96
N VAL A 99 3.83 -7.46 5.34
CA VAL A 99 4.73 -8.55 5.75
C VAL A 99 5.54 -8.98 4.53
N LEU A 100 6.86 -8.76 4.58
CA LEU A 100 7.78 -9.21 3.54
C LEU A 100 8.36 -10.57 3.96
N GLU A 101 8.06 -11.59 3.18
CA GLU A 101 8.49 -12.94 3.46
C GLU A 101 8.84 -13.66 2.15
N ASN A 102 10.04 -14.26 2.10
CA ASN A 102 10.52 -15.00 0.93
C ASN A 102 10.44 -14.24 -0.41
N GLY A 103 10.65 -12.91 -0.37
CA GLY A 103 10.59 -12.05 -1.56
C GLY A 103 9.17 -11.70 -2.03
N GLU A 104 8.15 -12.12 -1.29
CA GLU A 104 6.76 -11.74 -1.52
C GLU A 104 6.28 -10.78 -0.42
N LEU A 105 5.54 -9.76 -0.83
CA LEU A 105 4.90 -8.83 0.08
C LEU A 105 3.44 -9.25 0.30
N GLN A 106 3.11 -9.57 1.53
CA GLN A 106 1.73 -9.79 1.95
C GLN A 106 1.10 -8.45 2.33
N TYR A 107 0.02 -8.11 1.67
CA TYR A 107 -0.67 -6.85 1.83
C TYR A 107 -2.16 -6.99 1.54
N ASP A 108 -3.01 -6.59 2.48
CA ASP A 108 -4.49 -6.61 2.35
C ASP A 108 -5.06 -7.95 1.83
N GLY A 109 -4.48 -9.04 2.30
CA GLY A 109 -4.87 -10.41 1.89
C GLY A 109 -4.37 -10.81 0.49
N LEU A 110 -3.54 -10.01 -0.13
CA LEU A 110 -2.88 -10.29 -1.41
C LEU A 110 -1.43 -10.67 -1.20
N ARG A 111 -0.90 -11.46 -2.13
CA ARG A 111 0.55 -11.72 -2.27
C ARG A 111 1.05 -11.00 -3.51
N LEU A 112 2.02 -10.14 -3.28
CA LEU A 112 2.59 -9.27 -4.29
C LEU A 112 4.06 -9.65 -4.52
N ARG A 113 4.50 -9.56 -5.77
CA ARG A 113 5.92 -9.67 -6.14
C ARG A 113 6.42 -8.34 -6.64
N LYS A 114 7.69 -8.11 -6.44
CA LYS A 114 8.35 -6.91 -6.96
C LYS A 114 8.39 -6.95 -8.49
N VAL A 115 8.01 -5.83 -9.11
CA VAL A 115 8.07 -5.62 -10.55
C VAL A 115 8.91 -4.37 -10.84
N GLU A 116 9.50 -4.28 -12.03
CA GLU A 116 10.34 -3.14 -12.38
C GLU A 116 9.52 -1.86 -12.53
N GLN A 117 8.35 -1.97 -13.15
CA GLN A 117 7.46 -0.83 -13.38
C GLN A 117 6.02 -1.21 -13.06
N PRO A 118 5.23 -0.25 -12.53
CA PRO A 118 3.80 -0.44 -12.41
C PRO A 118 3.16 -0.47 -13.81
N THR A 119 1.89 -0.86 -13.86
CA THR A 119 1.11 -0.73 -15.09
C THR A 119 1.00 0.73 -15.52
N VAL A 120 0.77 0.96 -16.81
CA VAL A 120 0.65 2.33 -17.35
C VAL A 120 -0.46 3.10 -16.63
N GLU A 121 -1.56 2.44 -16.34
CA GLU A 121 -2.71 3.03 -15.65
C GLU A 121 -2.35 3.42 -14.20
N CYS A 122 -1.60 2.59 -13.50
CA CYS A 122 -1.14 2.93 -12.15
C CYS A 122 -0.07 4.03 -12.17
N GLN A 123 0.75 4.12 -13.21
CA GLN A 123 1.68 5.25 -13.40
C GLN A 123 0.92 6.56 -13.60
N GLN A 124 -0.10 6.57 -14.45
CA GLN A 124 -0.96 7.73 -14.67
C GLN A 124 -1.65 8.15 -13.38
N ALA A 125 -2.18 7.18 -12.62
CA ALA A 125 -2.79 7.46 -11.32
C ALA A 125 -1.78 8.05 -10.32
N LEU A 126 -0.53 7.61 -10.35
CA LEU A 126 0.53 8.17 -9.51
C LEU A 126 0.82 9.64 -9.86
N GLU A 127 0.88 9.95 -11.15
CA GLU A 127 1.07 11.32 -11.63
C GLU A 127 -0.09 12.24 -11.24
N GLU A 128 -1.33 11.76 -11.35
CA GLU A 128 -2.52 12.52 -10.93
C GLU A 128 -2.54 12.77 -9.43
N VAL A 129 -2.17 11.77 -8.62
CA VAL A 129 -2.04 11.92 -7.16
C VAL A 129 -0.98 12.96 -6.80
N ALA A 130 0.12 13.01 -7.54
CA ALA A 130 1.17 14.02 -7.33
C ALA A 130 0.67 15.45 -7.60
N GLN A 131 -0.27 15.61 -8.54
CA GLN A 131 -0.90 16.91 -8.85
C GLN A 131 -2.03 17.27 -7.87
N ARG A 132 -2.71 16.27 -7.31
CA ARG A 132 -3.84 16.41 -6.37
C ARG A 132 -3.65 15.54 -5.13
N PRO A 133 -2.69 15.87 -4.27
CA PRO A 133 -2.31 15.00 -3.16
C PRO A 133 -3.42 14.78 -2.13
N ASP A 134 -4.46 15.61 -2.14
CA ASP A 134 -5.55 15.55 -1.16
C ASP A 134 -6.76 14.71 -1.61
N GLU A 135 -6.76 14.18 -2.82
CA GLU A 135 -7.86 13.39 -3.37
C GLU A 135 -7.46 11.91 -3.58
N ALA A 136 -8.40 11.00 -3.33
CA ALA A 136 -8.28 9.64 -3.83
C ALA A 136 -8.59 9.66 -5.33
N VAL A 137 -7.67 9.15 -6.15
CA VAL A 137 -7.88 9.10 -7.60
C VAL A 137 -8.73 7.89 -7.92
N ILE A 138 -9.89 8.13 -8.50
CA ILE A 138 -10.71 7.11 -9.12
C ILE A 138 -10.70 7.41 -10.62
N GLN A 139 -10.12 6.52 -11.39
CA GLN A 139 -10.15 6.61 -12.84
C GLN A 139 -11.10 5.56 -13.38
N ASP A 140 -12.04 5.99 -14.20
CA ASP A 140 -12.83 5.11 -15.03
C ASP A 140 -12.03 4.87 -16.31
N ILE A 141 -11.46 3.67 -16.45
CA ILE A 141 -10.81 3.26 -17.69
C ILE A 141 -11.91 2.79 -18.63
N GLU A 142 -12.00 3.42 -19.78
CA GLU A 142 -12.86 2.92 -20.84
C GLU A 142 -12.43 1.50 -21.26
N PRO A 143 -13.39 0.61 -21.55
CA PRO A 143 -13.11 -0.80 -21.85
C PRO A 143 -12.11 -1.03 -23.01
N GLU A 144 -11.90 -0.03 -23.86
CA GLU A 144 -10.98 -0.12 -24.99
C GLU A 144 -9.50 -0.18 -24.58
N LEU A 145 -9.13 0.41 -23.42
CA LEU A 145 -7.75 0.36 -22.89
C LEU A 145 -7.42 -0.98 -22.26
N MET A 146 -8.40 -1.81 -21.99
CA MET A 146 -8.22 -3.16 -21.43
C MET A 146 -8.09 -4.26 -22.49
N LYS A 147 -8.03 -3.93 -23.78
CA LYS A 147 -7.72 -4.94 -24.80
C LYS A 147 -6.32 -5.50 -24.55
N PRO A 148 -6.19 -6.83 -24.41
CA PRO A 148 -4.86 -7.43 -24.32
C PRO A 148 -4.06 -6.98 -25.55
N VAL A 149 -2.86 -6.46 -25.32
CA VAL A 149 -1.91 -6.21 -26.39
C VAL A 149 -1.76 -7.54 -27.13
N ALA A 150 -2.17 -7.59 -28.39
CA ALA A 150 -2.02 -8.79 -29.20
C ALA A 150 -0.54 -9.17 -29.19
N ALA A 151 -0.27 -10.42 -28.80
CA ALA A 151 1.09 -10.94 -28.86
C ALA A 151 1.64 -10.71 -30.28
N PRO A 152 2.91 -10.26 -30.41
CA PRO A 152 3.51 -10.08 -31.71
C PRO A 152 3.47 -11.44 -32.44
N THR A 153 2.79 -11.44 -33.59
CA THR A 153 2.77 -12.58 -34.49
C THR A 153 4.21 -12.82 -34.95
N ALA A 154 4.78 -13.93 -34.50
CA ALA A 154 6.07 -14.38 -35.01
C ALA A 154 5.91 -14.65 -36.53
N GLN A 155 6.64 -13.88 -37.34
CA GLN A 155 6.88 -14.20 -38.74
C GLN A 155 8.12 -15.06 -38.85
#